data_e0037edb6511c2721aa21a8dcaf480cf
#
_entry.id   e0037edb6511c2721aa21a8dcaf480cf
#
_cell.length_a   1.000
_cell.length_b   1.000
_cell.length_c   1.000
_cell.angle_alpha   90.00
_cell.angle_beta   90.00
_cell.angle_gamma   90.00
#
_symmetry.space_group_name_H-M   'P 1'
#
loop_
_entity.id
_entity.type
_entity.pdbx_description
1 polymer ?
#
loop_
_entity_poly.entity_id
_entity_poly.type
_entity_poly.pdbx_seq_one_letter_code
_entity_poly.pdbx_strand_id
1 'polypeptide(L)'
;SLLFGFEGYDRYILTEDERLEQFLQYVINRYCSPTFYSFQVICVGGQGYVKGMMNLNDQYKFYGPKENVISVLDGDQSEQRQPKQVFCLPIKNVENALWQLYREDDFQYRFDGGEELQAKPLYGQLTRSRKLLSSEEVCRLLCDHHDIAMQQFALTLTDFLCRPGANRYRPVSSVKSDHSSNRSK
;
A
#
# COMPACT_ATOMS: atom_id res chain seq x y z
N SER A 1 9.94 -26.59 18.42
CA SER A 1 10.22 -27.74 17.57
C SER A 1 9.21 -27.80 16.44
N LEU A 2 9.62 -27.35 15.29
CA LEU A 2 8.78 -27.25 14.10
C LEU A 2 8.81 -28.59 13.37
N LEU A 3 7.79 -29.41 13.64
CA LEU A 3 7.59 -30.70 12.96
C LEU A 3 7.29 -30.55 11.46
N PHE A 4 7.06 -29.33 10.93
CA PHE A 4 6.62 -29.08 9.55
C PHE A 4 7.34 -27.93 8.83
N GLY A 5 8.49 -27.44 9.31
CA GLY A 5 9.26 -26.43 8.56
C GLY A 5 8.46 -25.19 8.15
N PHE A 6 7.47 -24.79 8.94
CA PHE A 6 6.74 -23.56 8.72
C PHE A 6 7.64 -22.42 9.17
N GLU A 7 8.42 -21.88 8.25
CA GLU A 7 9.07 -20.61 8.46
C GLU A 7 7.98 -19.52 8.34
N GLY A 8 7.48 -19.10 9.51
CA GLY A 8 6.57 -17.96 9.59
C GLY A 8 7.30 -16.67 9.25
N TYR A 9 6.54 -15.64 8.91
CA TYR A 9 7.05 -14.30 8.74
C TYR A 9 7.17 -13.58 10.09
N ASP A 10 8.05 -12.57 10.17
CA ASP A 10 8.22 -11.77 11.38
C ASP A 10 7.03 -10.83 11.61
N ARG A 11 6.40 -10.36 10.53
CA ARG A 11 5.30 -9.39 10.53
C ARG A 11 4.18 -9.82 9.59
N TYR A 12 2.95 -9.53 9.97
CA TYR A 12 1.77 -9.78 9.16
C TYR A 12 0.91 -8.53 9.04
N ILE A 13 0.42 -8.28 7.83
CA ILE A 13 -0.51 -7.20 7.52
C ILE A 13 -1.79 -7.83 6.97
N LEU A 14 -2.88 -7.73 7.71
CA LEU A 14 -4.18 -8.24 7.29
C LEU A 14 -4.96 -7.17 6.54
N THR A 15 -5.62 -7.55 5.46
CA THR A 15 -6.37 -6.62 4.62
C THR A 15 -7.65 -7.25 4.06
N GLU A 16 -8.53 -6.42 3.49
CA GLU A 16 -9.90 -6.79 3.13
C GLU A 16 -9.99 -7.66 1.88
N ASP A 17 -9.26 -7.29 0.83
CA ASP A 17 -9.35 -7.92 -0.47
C ASP A 17 -8.01 -7.97 -1.22
N GLU A 18 -8.00 -8.69 -2.36
CA GLU A 18 -6.79 -8.89 -3.17
C GLU A 18 -6.28 -7.59 -3.81
N ARG A 19 -7.14 -6.63 -4.13
CA ARG A 19 -6.70 -5.36 -4.72
C ARG A 19 -5.94 -4.53 -3.72
N LEU A 20 -6.45 -4.47 -2.50
CA LEU A 20 -5.77 -3.80 -1.40
C LEU A 20 -4.46 -4.50 -1.04
N GLU A 21 -4.43 -5.84 -1.04
CA GLU A 21 -3.21 -6.63 -0.87
C GLU A 21 -2.15 -6.27 -1.90
N GLN A 22 -2.49 -6.27 -3.19
CA GLN A 22 -1.58 -5.91 -4.28
C GLN A 22 -1.12 -4.45 -4.17
N PHE A 23 -2.01 -3.54 -3.83
CA PHE A 23 -1.69 -2.13 -3.67
C PHE A 23 -0.73 -1.91 -2.50
N LEU A 24 -0.97 -2.54 -1.36
CA LEU A 24 -0.08 -2.48 -0.20
C LEU A 24 1.30 -3.06 -0.50
N GLN A 25 1.37 -4.18 -1.19
CA GLN A 25 2.65 -4.76 -1.61
C GLN A 25 3.45 -3.79 -2.48
N TYR A 26 2.77 -3.10 -3.41
CA TYR A 26 3.39 -2.08 -4.24
C TYR A 26 3.88 -0.88 -3.40
N VAL A 27 3.06 -0.36 -2.49
CA VAL A 27 3.42 0.76 -1.60
C VAL A 27 4.63 0.41 -0.74
N ILE A 28 4.65 -0.78 -0.16
CA ILE A 28 5.78 -1.24 0.65
C ILE A 28 7.05 -1.33 -0.18
N ASN A 29 6.99 -1.92 -1.36
CA ASN A 29 8.14 -2.05 -2.24
C ASN A 29 8.67 -0.69 -2.71
N ARG A 30 7.79 0.26 -2.95
CA ARG A 30 8.18 1.61 -3.43
C ARG A 30 8.72 2.50 -2.31
N TYR A 31 8.10 2.49 -1.12
CA TYR A 31 8.36 3.48 -0.08
C TYR A 31 9.06 2.92 1.16
N CYS A 32 8.95 1.63 1.42
CA CYS A 32 9.45 1.01 2.65
C CYS A 32 10.63 0.06 2.43
N SER A 33 10.98 -0.24 1.20
CA SER A 33 12.04 -1.20 0.87
C SER A 33 13.45 -0.56 1.00
N PRO A 34 14.46 -1.29 1.52
CA PRO A 34 14.35 -2.63 2.07
C PRO A 34 13.73 -2.64 3.47
N THR A 35 12.96 -3.68 3.78
CA THR A 35 12.43 -3.89 5.14
C THR A 35 13.44 -4.65 6.00
N PHE A 36 13.37 -4.44 7.32
CA PHE A 36 14.20 -5.21 8.25
C PHE A 36 13.59 -6.57 8.56
N TYR A 37 12.27 -6.59 8.80
CA TYR A 37 11.54 -7.81 9.09
C TYR A 37 11.01 -8.45 7.81
N SER A 38 11.01 -9.78 7.75
CA SER A 38 10.21 -10.50 6.78
C SER A 38 8.72 -10.25 7.05
N PHE A 39 7.92 -10.08 6.01
CA PHE A 39 6.51 -9.79 6.18
C PHE A 39 5.65 -10.48 5.13
N GLN A 40 4.39 -10.66 5.46
CA GLN A 40 3.37 -11.09 4.53
C GLN A 40 2.13 -10.20 4.65
N VAL A 41 1.60 -9.78 3.51
CA VAL A 41 0.28 -9.18 3.40
C VAL A 41 -0.73 -10.29 3.11
N ILE A 42 -1.80 -10.37 3.88
CA ILE A 42 -2.80 -11.43 3.78
C ILE A 42 -4.18 -10.80 3.57
N CYS A 43 -4.81 -11.14 2.45
CA CYS A 43 -6.22 -10.89 2.21
C CYS A 43 -7.07 -11.89 3.01
N VAL A 44 -7.92 -11.40 3.89
CA VAL A 44 -8.80 -12.23 4.74
C VAL A 44 -10.28 -12.18 4.33
N GLY A 45 -10.63 -11.36 3.33
CA GLY A 45 -11.98 -11.31 2.77
C GLY A 45 -12.95 -10.43 3.56
N GLY A 46 -12.92 -9.13 3.33
CA GLY A 46 -13.86 -8.16 3.88
C GLY A 46 -13.57 -7.68 5.31
N GLN A 47 -14.04 -6.50 5.60
CA GLN A 47 -13.78 -5.76 6.84
C GLN A 47 -14.13 -6.54 8.11
N GLY A 48 -15.27 -7.20 8.14
CA GLY A 48 -15.72 -8.00 9.29
C GLY A 48 -14.76 -9.14 9.60
N TYR A 49 -14.21 -9.77 8.58
CA TYR A 49 -13.22 -10.85 8.73
C TYR A 49 -11.86 -10.32 9.22
N VAL A 50 -11.44 -9.14 8.76
CA VAL A 50 -10.20 -8.52 9.25
C VAL A 50 -10.25 -8.34 10.76
N LYS A 51 -11.33 -7.72 11.28
CA LYS A 51 -11.54 -7.53 12.70
C LYS A 51 -11.60 -8.86 13.46
N GLY A 52 -12.32 -9.84 12.93
CA GLY A 52 -12.42 -11.18 13.50
C GLY A 52 -11.06 -11.87 13.60
N MET A 53 -10.25 -11.81 12.54
CA MET A 53 -8.90 -12.39 12.53
C MET A 53 -7.94 -11.68 13.47
N MET A 54 -8.02 -10.35 13.61
CA MET A 54 -7.24 -9.61 14.61
C MET A 54 -7.58 -10.07 16.02
N ASN A 55 -8.87 -10.21 16.36
CA ASN A 55 -9.32 -10.70 17.66
C ASN A 55 -8.87 -12.13 17.94
N LEU A 56 -8.98 -13.02 16.95
CA LEU A 56 -8.51 -14.40 17.06
C LEU A 56 -6.99 -14.45 17.26
N ASN A 57 -6.24 -13.61 16.57
CA ASN A 57 -4.80 -13.54 16.79
C ASN A 57 -4.45 -13.05 18.20
N ASP A 58 -5.21 -12.12 18.75
CA ASP A 58 -5.01 -11.67 20.13
C ASP A 58 -5.18 -12.81 21.13
N GLN A 59 -6.10 -13.73 20.87
CA GLN A 59 -6.36 -14.89 21.73
C GLN A 59 -5.38 -16.05 21.50
N TYR A 60 -5.16 -16.42 20.25
CA TYR A 60 -4.50 -17.68 19.88
C TYR A 60 -3.12 -17.51 19.25
N LYS A 61 -2.70 -16.28 18.96
CA LYS A 61 -1.36 -15.96 18.42
C LYS A 61 -1.02 -16.69 17.10
N PHE A 62 -1.99 -16.88 16.20
CA PHE A 62 -1.78 -17.54 14.91
C PHE A 62 -0.64 -16.95 14.09
N TYR A 63 -0.57 -15.62 14.07
CA TYR A 63 0.45 -14.85 13.34
C TYR A 63 1.56 -14.34 14.28
N GLY A 64 1.58 -14.80 15.52
CA GLY A 64 2.51 -14.36 16.54
C GLY A 64 1.94 -13.31 17.51
N PRO A 65 2.82 -12.65 18.27
CA PRO A 65 2.43 -11.63 19.24
C PRO A 65 1.63 -10.50 18.58
N LYS A 66 0.73 -9.89 19.35
CA LYS A 66 -0.14 -8.79 18.91
C LYS A 66 0.64 -7.66 18.21
N GLU A 67 1.80 -7.31 18.72
CA GLU A 67 2.67 -6.26 18.18
C GLU A 67 3.27 -6.59 16.80
N ASN A 68 3.19 -7.84 16.37
CA ASN A 68 3.69 -8.30 15.07
C ASN A 68 2.60 -8.38 13.99
N VAL A 69 1.38 -7.98 14.33
CA VAL A 69 0.24 -8.03 13.42
C VAL A 69 -0.48 -6.69 13.39
N ILE A 70 -0.66 -6.14 12.22
CA ILE A 70 -1.50 -4.97 11.97
C ILE A 70 -2.54 -5.29 10.90
N SER A 71 -3.53 -4.44 10.79
CA SER A 71 -4.43 -4.42 9.64
C SER A 71 -4.37 -3.10 8.91
N VAL A 72 -4.58 -3.15 7.61
CA VAL A 72 -4.78 -1.98 6.76
C VAL A 72 -6.10 -2.14 6.04
N LEU A 73 -6.96 -1.14 6.18
CA LEU A 73 -8.29 -1.07 5.58
C LEU A 73 -8.34 0.01 4.51
N ASP A 74 -9.37 -0.01 3.70
CA ASP A 74 -9.69 1.08 2.79
C ASP A 74 -9.92 2.40 3.56
N GLY A 75 -9.71 3.53 2.89
CA GLY A 75 -9.83 4.85 3.52
C GLY A 75 -11.25 5.22 3.94
N ASP A 76 -12.27 4.59 3.36
CA ASP A 76 -13.67 4.77 3.76
C ASP A 76 -14.02 4.06 5.09
N GLN A 77 -13.09 3.28 5.63
CA GLN A 77 -13.20 2.62 6.95
C GLN A 77 -12.47 3.39 8.07
N SER A 78 -12.28 4.69 7.91
CA SER A 78 -11.46 5.51 8.82
C SER A 78 -11.93 5.52 10.28
N GLU A 79 -13.22 5.27 10.53
CA GLU A 79 -13.77 5.10 11.89
C GLU A 79 -13.27 3.84 12.61
N GLN A 80 -12.74 2.86 11.86
CA GLN A 80 -12.17 1.63 12.40
C GLN A 80 -10.73 1.79 12.87
N ARG A 81 -10.09 2.95 12.66
CA ARG A 81 -8.69 3.17 13.03
C ARG A 81 -8.44 2.92 14.50
N GLN A 82 -7.36 2.21 14.79
CA GLN A 82 -6.86 2.00 16.14
C GLN A 82 -5.34 2.24 16.17
N PRO A 83 -4.84 3.04 17.10
CA PRO A 83 -3.41 3.32 17.17
C PRO A 83 -2.56 2.04 17.20
N LYS A 84 -1.55 1.97 16.34
CA LYS A 84 -0.61 0.85 16.22
C LYS A 84 -1.20 -0.50 15.79
N GLN A 85 -2.50 -0.58 15.51
CA GLN A 85 -3.18 -1.85 15.20
C GLN A 85 -3.94 -1.81 13.88
N VAL A 86 -4.72 -0.77 13.66
CA VAL A 86 -5.58 -0.63 12.49
C VAL A 86 -5.28 0.69 11.79
N PHE A 87 -4.82 0.60 10.56
CA PHE A 87 -4.52 1.74 9.69
C PHE A 87 -5.49 1.74 8.51
N CYS A 88 -5.67 2.91 7.90
CA CYS A 88 -6.48 3.04 6.70
C CYS A 88 -5.68 3.73 5.60
N LEU A 89 -5.94 3.36 4.35
CA LEU A 89 -5.38 4.07 3.19
C LEU A 89 -5.72 5.57 3.24
N PRO A 90 -4.87 6.42 2.67
CA PRO A 90 -5.18 7.85 2.52
C PRO A 90 -6.13 8.14 1.35
N ILE A 91 -6.52 7.13 0.59
CA ILE A 91 -7.52 7.18 -0.48
C ILE A 91 -8.73 6.33 -0.10
N LYS A 92 -9.91 6.64 -0.65
CA LYS A 92 -11.14 5.92 -0.32
C LYS A 92 -11.00 4.41 -0.53
N ASN A 93 -10.63 4.00 -1.71
CA ASN A 93 -10.19 2.67 -2.11
C ASN A 93 -9.53 2.76 -3.50
N VAL A 94 -8.92 1.68 -3.95
CA VAL A 94 -8.18 1.64 -5.22
C VAL A 94 -9.08 1.93 -6.41
N GLU A 95 -10.27 1.33 -6.49
CA GLU A 95 -11.18 1.51 -7.61
C GLU A 95 -11.72 2.94 -7.68
N ASN A 96 -12.08 3.52 -6.55
CA ASN A 96 -12.56 4.90 -6.50
C ASN A 96 -11.46 5.90 -6.87
N ALA A 97 -10.24 5.69 -6.42
CA ALA A 97 -9.12 6.55 -6.78
C ALA A 97 -8.82 6.49 -8.29
N LEU A 98 -8.86 5.30 -8.90
CA LEU A 98 -8.73 5.16 -10.35
C LEU A 98 -9.90 5.82 -11.09
N TRP A 99 -11.12 5.70 -10.57
CA TRP A 99 -12.31 6.33 -11.12
C TRP A 99 -12.23 7.86 -11.09
N GLN A 100 -11.67 8.44 -10.05
CA GLN A 100 -11.39 9.88 -9.98
C GLN A 100 -10.31 10.29 -10.98
N LEU A 101 -9.18 9.54 -11.02
CA LEU A 101 -8.09 9.80 -11.96
C LEU A 101 -8.53 9.69 -13.42
N TYR A 102 -9.43 8.76 -13.75
CA TYR A 102 -9.98 8.60 -15.09
C TYR A 102 -10.70 9.86 -15.60
N ARG A 103 -11.21 10.68 -14.71
CA ARG A 103 -11.93 11.92 -15.05
C ARG A 103 -11.05 13.15 -15.21
N GLU A 104 -9.76 13.02 -14.87
CA GLU A 104 -8.79 14.10 -15.13
C GLU A 104 -8.55 14.24 -16.63
N ASP A 105 -8.42 15.47 -17.11
CA ASP A 105 -8.33 15.77 -18.56
C ASP A 105 -7.14 15.11 -19.24
N ASP A 106 -6.06 14.86 -18.52
CA ASP A 106 -4.81 14.28 -19.01
C ASP A 106 -4.74 12.75 -18.92
N PHE A 107 -5.81 12.07 -18.47
CA PHE A 107 -5.82 10.62 -18.40
C PHE A 107 -5.78 9.98 -19.79
N GLN A 108 -4.75 9.18 -20.03
CA GLN A 108 -4.41 8.69 -21.38
C GLN A 108 -5.15 7.41 -21.81
N TYR A 109 -5.79 6.68 -20.87
CA TYR A 109 -6.37 5.36 -21.12
C TYR A 109 -7.89 5.41 -21.21
N ARG A 110 -8.43 6.46 -21.85
CA ARG A 110 -9.87 6.62 -22.05
C ARG A 110 -10.40 5.69 -23.12
N PHE A 111 -11.66 5.32 -23.00
CA PHE A 111 -12.39 4.54 -23.98
C PHE A 111 -13.86 4.95 -24.03
N ASP A 112 -14.53 4.66 -25.14
CA ASP A 112 -15.93 5.04 -25.34
C ASP A 112 -16.83 4.38 -24.29
N GLY A 113 -17.65 5.19 -23.63
CA GLY A 113 -18.56 4.76 -22.56
C GLY A 113 -17.92 4.57 -21.19
N GLY A 114 -16.61 4.79 -21.05
CA GLY A 114 -15.92 4.65 -19.76
C GLY A 114 -16.36 5.66 -18.72
N GLU A 115 -16.73 6.86 -19.14
CA GLU A 115 -17.16 7.94 -18.24
C GLU A 115 -18.49 7.67 -17.54
N GLU A 116 -19.34 6.82 -18.12
CA GLU A 116 -20.63 6.42 -17.59
C GLU A 116 -20.50 5.31 -16.51
N LEU A 117 -19.34 4.68 -16.41
CA LEU A 117 -19.12 3.57 -15.51
C LEU A 117 -18.86 4.02 -14.07
N GLN A 118 -19.33 3.21 -13.14
CA GLN A 118 -18.97 3.31 -11.72
C GLN A 118 -17.57 2.75 -11.48
N ALA A 119 -17.01 2.99 -10.30
CA ALA A 119 -15.62 2.67 -9.97
C ALA A 119 -15.23 1.19 -10.21
N LYS A 120 -16.01 0.25 -9.70
CA LYS A 120 -15.71 -1.19 -9.86
C LYS A 120 -15.80 -1.68 -11.31
N PRO A 121 -16.89 -1.39 -12.06
CA PRO A 121 -16.96 -1.71 -13.48
C PRO A 121 -15.83 -1.06 -14.29
N LEU A 122 -15.50 0.19 -14.05
CA LEU A 122 -14.42 0.89 -14.73
C LEU A 122 -13.07 0.20 -14.50
N TYR A 123 -12.74 -0.13 -13.25
CA TYR A 123 -11.53 -0.86 -12.92
C TYR A 123 -11.47 -2.20 -13.69
N GLY A 124 -12.56 -2.94 -13.71
CA GLY A 124 -12.65 -4.20 -14.45
C GLY A 124 -12.47 -4.03 -15.97
N GLN A 125 -13.03 -2.99 -16.56
CA GLN A 125 -12.84 -2.68 -17.99
C GLN A 125 -11.38 -2.34 -18.30
N LEU A 126 -10.76 -1.47 -17.52
CA LEU A 126 -9.38 -1.02 -17.76
C LEU A 126 -8.38 -2.16 -17.58
N THR A 127 -8.55 -3.01 -16.56
CA THR A 127 -7.52 -3.99 -16.18
C THR A 127 -7.74 -5.39 -16.74
N ARG A 128 -8.98 -5.83 -16.91
CA ARG A 128 -9.32 -7.22 -17.30
C ARG A 128 -9.89 -7.35 -18.69
N SER A 129 -10.94 -6.58 -18.99
CA SER A 129 -11.65 -6.74 -20.25
C SER A 129 -10.90 -6.12 -21.42
N ARG A 130 -10.45 -4.88 -21.27
CA ARG A 130 -9.73 -4.14 -22.32
C ARG A 130 -8.22 -4.23 -22.19
N LYS A 131 -7.72 -4.57 -20.99
CA LYS A 131 -6.29 -4.72 -20.70
C LYS A 131 -5.46 -3.48 -21.07
N LEU A 132 -6.04 -2.30 -20.87
CA LEU A 132 -5.35 -1.02 -21.11
C LEU A 132 -4.31 -0.72 -20.04
N LEU A 133 -4.53 -1.24 -18.83
CA LEU A 133 -3.64 -1.10 -17.68
C LEU A 133 -3.45 -2.45 -17.00
N SER A 134 -2.25 -2.75 -16.55
CA SER A 134 -2.02 -3.82 -15.58
C SER A 134 -2.37 -3.35 -14.16
N SER A 135 -2.55 -4.28 -13.23
CA SER A 135 -2.75 -3.94 -11.80
C SER A 135 -1.57 -3.15 -11.24
N GLU A 136 -0.35 -3.47 -11.67
CA GLU A 136 0.86 -2.76 -11.25
C GLU A 136 0.89 -1.32 -11.79
N GLU A 137 0.51 -1.11 -13.05
CA GLU A 137 0.39 0.23 -13.63
C GLU A 137 -0.65 1.08 -12.93
N VAL A 138 -1.79 0.50 -12.51
CA VAL A 138 -2.77 1.20 -11.67
C VAL A 138 -2.14 1.64 -10.35
N CYS A 139 -1.42 0.74 -9.66
CA CYS A 139 -0.73 1.08 -8.43
C CYS A 139 0.27 2.23 -8.61
N ARG A 140 1.05 2.19 -9.69
CA ARG A 140 2.01 3.24 -10.04
C ARG A 140 1.32 4.58 -10.28
N LEU A 141 0.27 4.61 -11.10
CA LEU A 141 -0.49 5.83 -11.40
C LEU A 141 -1.09 6.45 -10.14
N LEU A 142 -1.68 5.65 -9.26
CA LEU A 142 -2.26 6.14 -8.01
C LEU A 142 -1.21 6.64 -7.03
N CYS A 143 -0.07 5.96 -6.92
CA CYS A 143 1.03 6.42 -6.08
C CYS A 143 1.66 7.71 -6.63
N ASP A 144 1.82 7.84 -7.94
CA ASP A 144 2.32 9.07 -8.56
C ASP A 144 1.37 10.25 -8.32
N HIS A 145 0.07 10.03 -8.47
CA HIS A 145 -0.95 11.07 -8.28
C HIS A 145 -1.10 11.49 -6.81
N HIS A 146 -0.93 10.56 -5.88
CA HIS A 146 -1.08 10.77 -4.43
C HIS A 146 0.26 10.65 -3.68
N ASP A 147 1.37 10.99 -4.30
CA ASP A 147 2.71 10.66 -3.79
C ASP A 147 2.97 11.16 -2.36
N ILE A 148 2.63 12.40 -2.05
CA ILE A 148 2.83 12.96 -0.70
C ILE A 148 2.01 12.19 0.35
N ALA A 149 0.73 11.93 0.07
CA ALA A 149 -0.13 11.19 0.98
C ALA A 149 0.35 9.74 1.17
N MET A 150 0.82 9.10 0.11
CA MET A 150 1.37 7.75 0.17
C MET A 150 2.69 7.68 0.93
N GLN A 151 3.57 8.66 0.76
CA GLN A 151 4.80 8.76 1.56
C GLN A 151 4.49 8.88 3.05
N GLN A 152 3.53 9.72 3.43
CA GLN A 152 3.12 9.87 4.83
C GLN A 152 2.51 8.58 5.39
N PHE A 153 1.64 7.93 4.63
CA PHE A 153 1.07 6.63 4.99
C PHE A 153 2.16 5.56 5.15
N ALA A 154 3.11 5.52 4.23
CA ALA A 154 4.21 4.57 4.25
C ALA A 154 5.11 4.70 5.48
N LEU A 155 5.21 5.88 6.10
CA LEU A 155 5.94 6.04 7.36
C LEU A 155 5.40 5.14 8.47
N THR A 156 4.08 4.97 8.55
CA THR A 156 3.45 4.08 9.53
C THR A 156 3.81 2.61 9.28
N LEU A 157 3.87 2.20 8.02
CA LEU A 157 4.30 0.86 7.62
C LEU A 157 5.80 0.66 7.85
N THR A 158 6.62 1.67 7.60
CA THR A 158 8.06 1.62 7.85
C THR A 158 8.36 1.41 9.33
N ASP A 159 7.66 2.09 10.22
CA ASP A 159 7.81 1.89 11.67
C ASP A 159 7.45 0.45 12.09
N PHE A 160 6.49 -0.16 11.44
CA PHE A 160 6.10 -1.55 11.69
C PHE A 160 7.08 -2.58 11.08
N LEU A 161 7.61 -2.31 9.89
CA LEU A 161 8.42 -3.25 9.11
C LEU A 161 9.92 -3.11 9.34
N CYS A 162 10.37 -2.05 10.02
CA CYS A 162 11.77 -1.78 10.29
C CYS A 162 12.02 -1.63 11.80
N ARG A 163 13.25 -1.92 12.23
CA ARG A 163 13.66 -1.62 13.61
C ARG A 163 13.61 -0.13 13.89
N PRO A 164 13.24 0.29 15.11
CA PRO A 164 13.40 1.67 15.53
C PRO A 164 14.84 2.13 15.28
N GLY A 165 15.03 3.21 14.49
CA GLY A 165 16.36 3.74 14.15
C GLY A 165 17.03 3.14 12.90
N ALA A 166 16.53 2.06 12.31
CA ALA A 166 17.01 1.55 11.02
C ALA A 166 16.48 2.43 9.89
N ASN A 167 17.38 3.15 9.26
CA ASN A 167 17.24 3.95 8.03
C ASN A 167 15.84 4.48 7.71
N ARG A 168 15.51 5.61 8.27
CA ARG A 168 14.51 6.50 7.66
C ARG A 168 15.03 6.86 6.27
N TYR A 169 14.24 6.61 5.25
CA TYR A 169 14.52 7.04 3.88
C TYR A 169 15.00 8.50 3.91
N ARG A 170 16.26 8.74 3.57
CA ARG A 170 16.75 10.08 3.25
C ARG A 170 16.43 10.31 1.78
N PRO A 171 15.58 11.26 1.43
CA PRO A 171 15.48 11.67 0.04
C PRO A 171 16.89 12.03 -0.43
N VAL A 172 17.29 11.50 -1.58
CA VAL A 172 18.54 11.85 -2.23
C VAL A 172 18.46 13.36 -2.48
N SER A 173 19.16 14.12 -1.66
CA SER A 173 19.34 15.56 -1.90
C SER A 173 20.03 15.67 -3.25
N SER A 174 19.40 16.38 -4.18
CA SER A 174 19.96 16.74 -5.46
C SER A 174 21.40 17.25 -5.27
N VAL A 175 22.34 16.56 -5.88
CA VAL A 175 23.73 17.00 -5.96
C VAL A 175 23.72 18.35 -6.64
N LYS A 176 23.99 19.42 -5.88
CA LYS A 176 24.32 20.71 -6.44
C LYS A 176 25.63 20.54 -7.17
N SER A 177 25.58 20.64 -8.48
CA SER A 177 26.76 20.77 -9.32
C SER A 177 27.39 22.14 -9.05
N ASP A 178 28.41 22.18 -8.22
CA ASP A 178 29.29 23.32 -8.08
C ASP A 178 30.15 23.46 -9.36
N HIS A 179 29.68 24.28 -10.26
CA HIS A 179 30.54 24.86 -11.28
C HIS A 179 31.36 25.99 -10.64
N SER A 180 32.49 25.63 -10.08
CA SER A 180 33.54 26.60 -9.78
C SER A 180 34.26 26.96 -11.07
N SER A 181 33.95 28.12 -11.62
CA SER A 181 34.72 28.74 -12.68
C SER A 181 36.06 29.19 -12.11
N ASN A 182 37.11 28.51 -12.50
CA ASN A 182 38.47 28.96 -12.26
C ASN A 182 38.90 29.84 -13.42
N ARG A 183 38.86 31.17 -13.23
CA ARG A 183 39.61 32.12 -14.06
C ARG A 183 40.91 32.36 -13.37
N SER A 184 41.99 31.90 -13.96
CA SER A 184 43.36 32.31 -13.62
C SER A 184 43.84 33.33 -14.64
N LYS A 185 44.47 34.34 -14.14
CA LYS A 185 45.29 35.28 -14.85
C LYS A 185 46.56 34.58 -15.39
#